data_5ef4d7b7cf702c6bba4e39fb6f0cd3f7
#
_entry.id   5ef4d7b7cf702c6bba4e39fb6f0cd3f7
#
_cell.length_a   1.000
_cell.length_b   1.000
_cell.length_c   1.000
_cell.angle_alpha   90.00
_cell.angle_beta   90.00
_cell.angle_gamma   90.00
#
_symmetry.space_group_name_H-M   'P 1'
#
loop_
_entity.id
_entity.type
_entity.pdbx_description
1 polymer ?
#
loop_
_entity_poly.entity_id
_entity_poly.type
_entity_poly.pdbx_seq_one_letter_code
_entity_poly.pdbx_strand_id
1 'polypeptide(L)'
;MATARDEAPRFGVNYVPSRHWWYSWTEWDAASILDDLRAVSSLGMDHVRVQLLWPVFQPDPAVVNRTALGRLVELMDLADHPDVRLDVSVSVLDGWLSGFTFLPAWLKGRSMITDEDVVRAELLLFDAVAERVDGHPRFLGFDLGNELSVPNGDVTPDAGDAWAERLLDHCDAIAPGGFHVNGVDHLPWFEARTFSPAGTAAQGGASVLHCYPYWTGAIERYGPDGTGVLHLGEYMAELAEAYAERPGRPKWLQEFGASPVERPAESIPAWVEAFVRNTLSSQGVWGCTWWGSHDIDRRYTAFVEYEYDLGLLTVDNEVKPTGARLARLIEDLRADPVRPVRRHVGLILPDGGGRGLEAADRFFSLIDDGIRPALVLPEHVDDTPRLAARGIRELITN
;
A
#
# COMPACT_ATOMS: atom_id res chain seq x y z
N MET A 1 2.60 -18.33 16.36
CA MET A 1 2.87 -17.27 15.37
C MET A 1 4.18 -17.62 14.69
N ALA A 2 4.15 -18.02 13.41
CA ALA A 2 5.36 -18.19 12.60
C ALA A 2 6.02 -16.81 12.50
N THR A 3 7.32 -16.73 12.74
CA THR A 3 8.07 -15.49 12.59
C THR A 3 8.13 -15.15 11.11
N ALA A 4 7.84 -13.91 10.70
CA ALA A 4 7.86 -13.39 9.32
C ALA A 4 9.20 -13.59 8.56
N ARG A 5 10.07 -14.46 9.03
CA ARG A 5 11.40 -14.75 8.49
C ARG A 5 11.43 -15.86 7.44
N ASP A 6 10.38 -16.67 7.33
CA ASP A 6 10.41 -17.92 6.53
C ASP A 6 9.29 -18.02 5.47
N GLU A 7 8.40 -17.03 5.35
CA GLU A 7 7.37 -17.03 4.32
C GLU A 7 7.81 -16.23 3.10
N ALA A 8 7.59 -16.77 1.91
CA ALA A 8 7.82 -16.05 0.66
C ALA A 8 6.95 -14.77 0.62
N PRO A 9 7.46 -13.66 0.03
CA PRO A 9 6.69 -12.42 -0.05
C PRO A 9 5.40 -12.66 -0.83
N ARG A 10 4.31 -12.03 -0.38
CA ARG A 10 3.00 -12.10 -1.03
C ARG A 10 2.89 -11.10 -2.17
N PHE A 11 2.15 -11.46 -3.20
CA PHE A 11 1.89 -10.59 -4.33
C PHE A 11 0.41 -10.35 -4.52
N GLY A 12 0.04 -9.13 -4.84
CA GLY A 12 -1.36 -8.77 -5.05
C GLY A 12 -1.55 -7.61 -6.02
N VAL A 13 -2.81 -7.26 -6.19
CA VAL A 13 -3.21 -6.07 -6.94
C VAL A 13 -4.26 -5.28 -6.16
N ASN A 14 -4.26 -3.96 -6.33
CA ASN A 14 -5.42 -3.16 -6.02
C ASN A 14 -6.49 -3.45 -7.08
N TYR A 15 -7.67 -3.89 -6.65
CA TYR A 15 -8.71 -4.32 -7.57
C TYR A 15 -9.41 -3.10 -8.17
N VAL A 16 -9.14 -2.87 -9.44
CA VAL A 16 -9.85 -1.92 -10.29
C VAL A 16 -10.77 -2.73 -11.19
N PRO A 17 -12.09 -2.74 -10.96
CA PRO A 17 -13.03 -3.48 -11.81
C PRO A 17 -12.89 -3.10 -13.27
N SER A 18 -12.81 -4.09 -14.16
CA SER A 18 -12.73 -3.89 -15.62
C SER A 18 -13.91 -3.12 -16.17
N ARG A 19 -15.07 -3.26 -15.48
CA ARG A 19 -16.30 -2.51 -15.79
C ARG A 19 -16.70 -1.65 -14.61
N HIS A 20 -17.17 -0.46 -14.93
CA HIS A 20 -17.81 0.48 -14.02
C HIS A 20 -16.89 1.10 -12.95
N TRP A 21 -15.64 0.69 -12.81
CA TRP A 21 -14.68 1.17 -11.82
C TRP A 21 -15.34 1.64 -10.50
N TRP A 22 -15.43 2.94 -10.22
CA TRP A 22 -16.07 3.44 -9.00
C TRP A 22 -17.55 3.15 -8.87
N TYR A 23 -18.25 3.04 -10.01
CA TYR A 23 -19.68 2.74 -10.03
C TYR A 23 -19.97 1.25 -9.86
N SER A 24 -18.97 0.38 -9.79
CA SER A 24 -19.15 -1.07 -9.62
C SER A 24 -20.01 -1.42 -8.40
N TRP A 25 -19.88 -0.65 -7.31
CA TRP A 25 -20.73 -0.82 -6.12
C TRP A 25 -22.19 -0.42 -6.34
N THR A 26 -22.52 0.34 -7.37
CA THR A 26 -23.90 0.73 -7.76
C THR A 26 -24.37 0.04 -9.05
N GLU A 27 -23.44 -0.28 -9.93
CA GLU A 27 -23.66 -1.00 -11.21
C GLU A 27 -23.10 -2.43 -11.10
N TRP A 28 -23.64 -3.20 -10.15
CA TRP A 28 -23.08 -4.50 -9.78
C TRP A 28 -23.22 -5.55 -10.88
N ASP A 29 -22.12 -6.16 -11.30
CA ASP A 29 -22.03 -7.24 -12.29
C ASP A 29 -21.13 -8.37 -11.74
N ALA A 30 -21.71 -9.30 -11.00
CA ALA A 30 -20.98 -10.42 -10.38
C ALA A 30 -20.25 -11.31 -11.40
N ALA A 31 -20.78 -11.45 -12.60
CA ALA A 31 -20.15 -12.25 -13.64
C ALA A 31 -18.85 -11.59 -14.14
N SER A 32 -18.90 -10.28 -14.41
CA SER A 32 -17.72 -9.52 -14.79
C SER A 32 -16.67 -9.53 -13.69
N ILE A 33 -17.08 -9.37 -12.42
CA ILE A 33 -16.16 -9.39 -11.27
C ILE A 33 -15.49 -10.77 -11.13
N LEU A 34 -16.23 -11.86 -11.33
CA LEU A 34 -15.66 -13.20 -11.30
C LEU A 34 -14.61 -13.41 -12.39
N ASP A 35 -14.88 -12.93 -13.60
CA ASP A 35 -13.94 -13.03 -14.72
C ASP A 35 -12.68 -12.19 -14.45
N ASP A 36 -12.82 -10.99 -13.89
CA ASP A 36 -11.70 -10.16 -13.44
C ASP A 36 -10.83 -10.87 -12.39
N LEU A 37 -11.47 -11.43 -11.35
CA LEU A 37 -10.74 -12.14 -10.27
C LEU A 37 -10.04 -13.40 -10.78
N ARG A 38 -10.63 -14.12 -11.75
CA ARG A 38 -9.97 -15.25 -12.42
C ARG A 38 -8.73 -14.80 -13.19
N ALA A 39 -8.86 -13.71 -13.96
CA ALA A 39 -7.72 -13.15 -14.69
C ALA A 39 -6.59 -12.70 -13.74
N VAL A 40 -6.91 -12.04 -12.64
CA VAL A 40 -5.96 -11.67 -11.58
C VAL A 40 -5.29 -12.90 -10.95
N SER A 41 -6.08 -13.91 -10.58
CA SER A 41 -5.57 -15.17 -10.01
C SER A 41 -4.62 -15.89 -10.98
N SER A 42 -4.91 -15.85 -12.29
CA SER A 42 -4.06 -16.45 -13.33
C SER A 42 -2.66 -15.86 -13.42
N LEU A 43 -2.47 -14.63 -12.94
CA LEU A 43 -1.16 -13.98 -12.83
C LEU A 43 -0.34 -14.46 -11.61
N GLY A 44 -0.90 -15.37 -10.79
CA GLY A 44 -0.25 -15.90 -9.60
C GLY A 44 -0.36 -14.99 -8.38
N MET A 45 -1.35 -14.08 -8.33
CA MET A 45 -1.58 -13.22 -7.18
C MET A 45 -2.11 -14.00 -5.98
N ASP A 46 -1.76 -13.55 -4.77
CA ASP A 46 -2.18 -14.13 -3.49
C ASP A 46 -3.38 -13.37 -2.89
N HIS A 47 -3.50 -12.08 -3.23
CA HIS A 47 -4.52 -11.20 -2.66
C HIS A 47 -4.92 -10.06 -3.59
N VAL A 48 -6.08 -9.50 -3.28
CA VAL A 48 -6.55 -8.22 -3.80
C VAL A 48 -6.81 -7.24 -2.67
N ARG A 49 -6.58 -5.95 -2.90
CA ARG A 49 -7.05 -4.87 -2.04
C ARG A 49 -8.26 -4.24 -2.70
N VAL A 50 -9.37 -4.15 -1.97
CA VAL A 50 -10.67 -3.71 -2.47
C VAL A 50 -11.08 -2.44 -1.74
N GLN A 51 -11.40 -1.39 -2.49
CA GLN A 51 -11.82 -0.11 -1.96
C GLN A 51 -13.35 -0.07 -1.81
N LEU A 52 -13.82 0.21 -0.58
CA LEU A 52 -15.21 0.50 -0.31
C LEU A 52 -15.44 2.00 -0.49
N LEU A 53 -16.12 2.44 -1.53
CA LEU A 53 -16.43 3.86 -1.67
C LEU A 53 -17.30 4.32 -0.50
N TRP A 54 -16.70 4.99 0.47
CA TRP A 54 -17.34 5.38 1.74
C TRP A 54 -18.72 5.99 1.56
N PRO A 55 -18.98 7.00 0.67
CA PRO A 55 -20.31 7.56 0.49
C PRO A 55 -21.36 6.56 -0.02
N VAL A 56 -20.95 5.48 -0.67
CA VAL A 56 -21.88 4.41 -1.13
C VAL A 56 -22.23 3.47 0.03
N PHE A 57 -21.25 3.13 0.86
CA PHE A 57 -21.44 2.25 2.02
C PHE A 57 -22.12 2.95 3.18
N GLN A 58 -21.84 4.25 3.40
CA GLN A 58 -22.42 5.04 4.49
C GLN A 58 -22.96 6.38 3.96
N PRO A 59 -24.14 6.38 3.34
CA PRO A 59 -24.76 7.60 2.77
C PRO A 59 -25.24 8.60 3.81
N ASP A 60 -25.35 8.20 5.07
CA ASP A 60 -25.73 9.00 6.24
C ASP A 60 -24.92 8.51 7.45
N PRO A 61 -24.53 9.38 8.42
CA PRO A 61 -23.69 8.97 9.54
C PRO A 61 -24.25 7.84 10.39
N ALA A 62 -25.58 7.66 10.40
CA ALA A 62 -26.26 6.62 11.17
C ALA A 62 -26.76 5.43 10.29
N VAL A 63 -26.49 5.43 8.99
CA VAL A 63 -27.06 4.46 8.05
C VAL A 63 -25.96 3.80 7.22
N VAL A 64 -25.80 2.49 7.39
CA VAL A 64 -24.96 1.67 6.51
C VAL A 64 -25.81 0.99 5.44
N ASN A 65 -25.37 1.08 4.20
CA ASN A 65 -26.08 0.57 3.02
C ASN A 65 -26.03 -0.97 2.96
N ARG A 66 -27.15 -1.61 3.28
CA ARG A 66 -27.29 -3.08 3.29
C ARG A 66 -27.05 -3.72 1.92
N THR A 67 -27.39 -3.03 0.84
CA THR A 67 -27.16 -3.54 -0.51
C THR A 67 -25.67 -3.56 -0.83
N ALA A 68 -24.93 -2.50 -0.48
CA ALA A 68 -23.48 -2.46 -0.64
C ALA A 68 -22.78 -3.54 0.21
N LEU A 69 -23.21 -3.72 1.47
CA LEU A 69 -22.71 -4.80 2.33
C LEU A 69 -22.99 -6.19 1.73
N GLY A 70 -24.17 -6.42 1.14
CA GLY A 70 -24.50 -7.67 0.45
C GLY A 70 -23.58 -7.93 -0.75
N ARG A 71 -23.26 -6.89 -1.52
CA ARG A 71 -22.32 -6.97 -2.65
C ARG A 71 -20.87 -7.25 -2.19
N LEU A 72 -20.48 -6.71 -1.03
CA LEU A 72 -19.18 -7.06 -0.44
C LEU A 72 -19.11 -8.55 -0.09
N VAL A 73 -20.14 -9.10 0.54
CA VAL A 73 -20.19 -10.55 0.85
C VAL A 73 -20.10 -11.36 -0.44
N GLU A 74 -20.86 -11.00 -1.48
CA GLU A 74 -20.79 -11.67 -2.76
C GLU A 74 -19.38 -11.57 -3.40
N LEU A 75 -18.70 -10.42 -3.30
CA LEU A 75 -17.32 -10.30 -3.75
C LEU A 75 -16.38 -11.25 -2.98
N MET A 76 -16.56 -11.36 -1.66
CA MET A 76 -15.77 -12.28 -0.83
C MET A 76 -16.00 -13.74 -1.26
N ASP A 77 -17.27 -14.12 -1.53
CA ASP A 77 -17.61 -15.45 -2.04
C ASP A 77 -16.99 -15.72 -3.42
N LEU A 78 -16.99 -14.71 -4.33
CA LEU A 78 -16.32 -14.78 -5.62
C LEU A 78 -14.80 -14.93 -5.48
N ALA A 79 -14.20 -14.25 -4.51
CA ALA A 79 -12.77 -14.38 -4.19
C ALA A 79 -12.42 -15.78 -3.63
N ASP A 80 -13.37 -16.48 -2.99
CA ASP A 80 -13.20 -17.87 -2.53
C ASP A 80 -13.57 -18.93 -3.59
N HIS A 81 -14.01 -18.49 -4.80
CA HIS A 81 -14.31 -19.44 -5.87
C HIS A 81 -13.13 -20.40 -6.12
N PRO A 82 -13.36 -21.70 -6.42
CA PRO A 82 -12.29 -22.70 -6.61
C PRO A 82 -11.21 -22.31 -7.64
N ASP A 83 -11.58 -21.53 -8.65
CA ASP A 83 -10.66 -21.08 -9.71
C ASP A 83 -9.99 -19.73 -9.38
N VAL A 84 -10.25 -19.12 -8.21
CA VAL A 84 -9.76 -17.78 -7.83
C VAL A 84 -8.83 -17.87 -6.62
N ARG A 85 -9.36 -18.10 -5.42
CA ARG A 85 -8.60 -18.26 -4.18
C ARG A 85 -7.72 -17.06 -3.81
N LEU A 86 -8.27 -15.86 -3.88
CA LEU A 86 -7.59 -14.60 -3.52
C LEU A 86 -8.02 -14.15 -2.12
N ASP A 87 -7.06 -13.81 -1.27
CA ASP A 87 -7.38 -13.14 -0.02
C ASP A 87 -7.74 -11.67 -0.29
N VAL A 88 -8.62 -11.09 0.52
CA VAL A 88 -9.17 -9.75 0.32
C VAL A 88 -8.82 -8.85 1.49
N SER A 89 -8.03 -7.81 1.24
CA SER A 89 -7.88 -6.67 2.14
C SER A 89 -8.96 -5.65 1.83
N VAL A 90 -9.75 -5.28 2.83
CA VAL A 90 -10.90 -4.38 2.69
C VAL A 90 -10.53 -2.98 3.15
N SER A 91 -10.38 -2.04 2.20
CA SER A 91 -10.15 -0.62 2.48
C SER A 91 -11.50 0.09 2.69
N VAL A 92 -11.70 0.68 3.87
CA VAL A 92 -13.06 1.04 4.35
C VAL A 92 -13.37 2.53 4.16
N LEU A 93 -12.48 3.42 4.59
CA LEU A 93 -12.68 4.87 4.54
C LEU A 93 -11.86 5.46 3.38
N ASP A 94 -12.25 5.15 2.16
CA ASP A 94 -11.48 5.60 1.00
C ASP A 94 -11.66 7.10 0.77
N GLY A 95 -10.64 7.87 1.13
CA GLY A 95 -10.64 9.31 1.04
C GLY A 95 -10.13 9.87 -0.27
N TRP A 96 -9.19 9.16 -0.90
CA TRP A 96 -8.55 9.61 -2.14
C TRP A 96 -8.26 8.41 -3.05
N LEU A 97 -8.77 8.44 -4.28
CA LEU A 97 -8.55 7.40 -5.28
C LEU A 97 -8.38 8.02 -6.68
N SER A 98 -7.30 7.70 -7.36
CA SER A 98 -7.06 8.10 -8.76
C SER A 98 -7.29 9.59 -9.04
N GLY A 99 -6.93 10.47 -8.10
CA GLY A 99 -7.10 11.91 -8.22
C GLY A 99 -8.47 12.45 -7.75
N PHE A 100 -9.32 11.63 -7.15
CA PHE A 100 -10.66 12.02 -6.68
C PHE A 100 -10.83 11.84 -5.19
N THR A 101 -11.60 12.75 -4.58
CA THR A 101 -11.97 12.69 -3.17
C THR A 101 -13.34 12.04 -3.02
N PHE A 102 -13.41 10.97 -2.21
CA PHE A 102 -14.64 10.21 -1.94
C PHE A 102 -15.17 10.39 -0.52
N LEU A 103 -15.05 11.57 0.03
CA LEU A 103 -15.61 11.86 1.35
C LEU A 103 -17.14 11.99 1.28
N PRO A 104 -17.90 11.39 2.22
CA PRO A 104 -19.35 11.51 2.25
C PRO A 104 -19.84 12.95 2.40
N ALA A 105 -20.87 13.32 1.67
CA ALA A 105 -21.44 14.69 1.70
C ALA A 105 -21.95 15.11 3.08
N TRP A 106 -22.30 14.15 3.95
CA TRP A 106 -22.77 14.43 5.31
C TRP A 106 -21.65 14.92 6.25
N LEU A 107 -20.37 14.75 5.90
CA LEU A 107 -19.24 15.35 6.64
C LEU A 107 -19.36 16.87 6.68
N LYS A 108 -19.82 17.52 5.61
CA LYS A 108 -20.03 18.98 5.54
C LYS A 108 -18.80 19.80 5.96
N GLY A 109 -17.60 19.33 5.63
CA GLY A 109 -16.33 19.96 6.01
C GLY A 109 -15.89 19.68 7.45
N ARG A 110 -16.54 18.78 8.16
CA ARG A 110 -16.06 18.25 9.45
C ARG A 110 -14.87 17.35 9.23
N SER A 111 -13.94 17.34 10.16
CA SER A 111 -12.78 16.46 10.12
C SER A 111 -13.18 15.01 10.39
N MET A 112 -12.78 14.10 9.53
CA MET A 112 -12.92 12.67 9.78
C MET A 112 -12.00 12.18 10.91
N ILE A 113 -10.92 12.90 11.20
CA ILE A 113 -9.92 12.50 12.20
C ILE A 113 -10.21 13.08 13.60
N THR A 114 -10.63 14.34 13.66
CA THR A 114 -10.71 15.05 14.96
C THR A 114 -12.13 15.29 15.45
N ASP A 115 -13.17 15.02 14.65
CA ASP A 115 -14.55 15.21 15.05
C ASP A 115 -15.13 13.90 15.62
N GLU A 116 -15.43 13.88 16.91
CA GLU A 116 -15.87 12.69 17.63
C GLU A 116 -17.20 12.08 17.11
N ASP A 117 -18.11 12.89 16.55
CA ASP A 117 -19.35 12.37 15.97
C ASP A 117 -19.06 11.65 14.63
N VAL A 118 -18.07 12.15 13.87
CA VAL A 118 -17.64 11.52 12.64
C VAL A 118 -16.92 10.22 12.96
N VAL A 119 -15.98 10.21 13.89
CA VAL A 119 -15.27 9.00 14.33
C VAL A 119 -16.25 7.93 14.83
N ARG A 120 -17.33 8.31 15.56
CA ARG A 120 -18.37 7.35 15.93
C ARG A 120 -19.11 6.75 14.73
N ALA A 121 -19.35 7.56 13.70
CA ALA A 121 -19.97 7.07 12.46
C ALA A 121 -19.03 6.12 11.70
N GLU A 122 -17.72 6.40 11.67
CA GLU A 122 -16.71 5.51 11.09
C GLU A 122 -16.70 4.15 11.80
N LEU A 123 -16.64 4.14 13.14
CA LEU A 123 -16.68 2.90 13.92
C LEU A 123 -17.95 2.08 13.64
N LEU A 124 -19.12 2.74 13.49
CA LEU A 124 -20.36 2.07 13.07
C LEU A 124 -20.23 1.39 11.68
N LEU A 125 -19.51 2.01 10.76
CA LEU A 125 -19.26 1.40 9.43
C LEU A 125 -18.36 0.17 9.58
N PHE A 126 -17.27 0.26 10.34
CA PHE A 126 -16.38 -0.88 10.60
C PHE A 126 -17.13 -2.04 11.25
N ASP A 127 -17.95 -1.78 12.28
CA ASP A 127 -18.80 -2.80 12.90
C ASP A 127 -19.70 -3.50 11.88
N ALA A 128 -20.38 -2.73 11.03
CA ALA A 128 -21.30 -3.27 10.04
C ALA A 128 -20.59 -4.07 8.94
N VAL A 129 -19.37 -3.69 8.57
CA VAL A 129 -18.55 -4.45 7.63
C VAL A 129 -18.02 -5.72 8.29
N ALA A 130 -17.50 -5.63 9.52
CA ALA A 130 -16.98 -6.77 10.26
C ALA A 130 -18.05 -7.86 10.47
N GLU A 131 -19.28 -7.49 10.84
CA GLU A 131 -20.40 -8.43 10.94
C GLU A 131 -20.65 -9.26 9.68
N ARG A 132 -20.11 -8.85 8.51
CA ARG A 132 -20.30 -9.50 7.23
C ARG A 132 -19.10 -10.30 6.76
N VAL A 133 -17.89 -9.87 7.11
CA VAL A 133 -16.66 -10.43 6.55
C VAL A 133 -15.78 -11.14 7.56
N ASP A 134 -15.95 -10.86 8.88
CA ASP A 134 -15.18 -11.56 9.90
C ASP A 134 -15.48 -13.07 9.87
N GLY A 135 -14.41 -13.87 9.95
CA GLY A 135 -14.50 -15.32 9.83
C GLY A 135 -14.63 -15.84 8.39
N HIS A 136 -14.76 -14.97 7.37
CA HIS A 136 -14.71 -15.41 5.99
C HIS A 136 -13.30 -15.91 5.63
N PRO A 137 -13.13 -17.09 4.95
CA PRO A 137 -11.82 -17.70 4.72
C PRO A 137 -10.88 -16.87 3.85
N ARG A 138 -11.42 -15.89 3.10
CA ARG A 138 -10.64 -14.97 2.26
C ARG A 138 -10.46 -13.58 2.88
N PHE A 139 -10.97 -13.31 4.07
CA PHE A 139 -10.76 -12.03 4.72
C PHE A 139 -9.31 -11.93 5.24
N LEU A 140 -8.54 -11.04 4.64
CA LEU A 140 -7.16 -10.77 5.05
C LEU A 140 -7.12 -9.80 6.24
N GLY A 141 -7.91 -8.74 6.20
CA GLY A 141 -7.98 -7.70 7.21
C GLY A 141 -8.54 -6.40 6.66
N PHE A 142 -8.70 -5.43 7.57
CA PHE A 142 -9.10 -4.08 7.21
C PHE A 142 -7.89 -3.21 6.87
N ASP A 143 -8.08 -2.36 5.89
CA ASP A 143 -7.31 -1.16 5.70
C ASP A 143 -8.20 0.03 6.09
N LEU A 144 -7.71 0.93 6.94
CA LEU A 144 -8.52 2.04 7.43
C LEU A 144 -9.08 2.90 6.31
N GLY A 145 -8.30 3.10 5.25
CA GLY A 145 -8.72 3.83 4.07
C GLY A 145 -7.54 4.18 3.17
N ASN A 146 -7.83 4.64 1.94
CA ASN A 146 -6.81 4.94 0.96
C ASN A 146 -6.29 6.37 1.08
N GLU A 147 -4.98 6.52 1.32
CA GLU A 147 -4.22 7.78 1.24
C GLU A 147 -4.85 8.94 2.00
N LEU A 148 -5.33 8.67 3.23
CA LEU A 148 -6.06 9.62 4.05
C LEU A 148 -5.26 10.88 4.42
N SER A 149 -3.94 10.87 4.28
CA SER A 149 -3.06 12.03 4.41
C SER A 149 -3.31 13.09 3.33
N VAL A 150 -3.79 12.72 2.14
CA VAL A 150 -4.06 13.65 1.04
C VAL A 150 -5.24 14.59 1.37
N PRO A 151 -6.45 14.09 1.70
CA PRO A 151 -7.58 14.95 2.04
C PRO A 151 -7.50 15.60 3.43
N ASN A 152 -6.60 15.15 4.32
CA ASN A 152 -6.49 15.60 5.71
C ASN A 152 -5.15 16.28 6.03
N GLY A 153 -4.52 16.91 5.05
CA GLY A 153 -3.17 17.46 5.21
C GLY A 153 -3.02 18.63 6.19
N ASP A 154 -4.10 19.14 6.74
CA ASP A 154 -4.16 20.16 7.80
C ASP A 154 -4.21 19.55 9.21
N VAL A 155 -4.38 18.24 9.35
CA VAL A 155 -4.37 17.52 10.62
C VAL A 155 -2.94 17.31 11.10
N THR A 156 -2.71 17.53 12.41
CA THR A 156 -1.41 17.30 13.01
C THR A 156 -1.09 15.81 13.11
N PRO A 157 0.19 15.40 12.99
CA PRO A 157 0.59 13.99 13.12
C PRO A 157 0.12 13.33 14.41
N ASP A 158 0.19 14.02 15.54
CA ASP A 158 -0.28 13.49 16.84
C ASP A 158 -1.77 13.13 16.81
N ALA A 159 -2.60 13.96 16.18
CA ALA A 159 -4.04 13.71 16.06
C ALA A 159 -4.32 12.57 15.07
N GLY A 160 -3.59 12.53 13.96
CA GLY A 160 -3.68 11.44 12.98
C GLY A 160 -3.27 10.09 13.57
N ASP A 161 -2.14 10.05 14.27
CA ASP A 161 -1.63 8.84 14.92
C ASP A 161 -2.61 8.32 15.98
N ALA A 162 -3.18 9.21 16.83
CA ALA A 162 -4.16 8.83 17.85
C ALA A 162 -5.47 8.30 17.21
N TRP A 163 -5.91 8.89 16.11
CA TRP A 163 -7.06 8.40 15.35
C TRP A 163 -6.78 7.01 14.74
N ALA A 164 -5.64 6.82 14.09
CA ALA A 164 -5.28 5.56 13.47
C ALA A 164 -5.14 4.43 14.52
N GLU A 165 -4.48 4.70 15.66
CA GLU A 165 -4.39 3.76 16.79
C GLU A 165 -5.78 3.34 17.28
N ARG A 166 -6.68 4.31 17.52
CA ARG A 166 -8.04 4.05 17.97
C ARG A 166 -8.84 3.16 17.01
N LEU A 167 -8.74 3.41 15.70
CA LEU A 167 -9.46 2.61 14.71
C LEU A 167 -8.85 1.22 14.54
N LEU A 168 -7.53 1.10 14.56
CA LEU A 168 -6.85 -0.20 14.47
C LEU A 168 -7.13 -1.06 15.70
N ASP A 169 -7.12 -0.49 16.92
CA ASP A 169 -7.51 -1.19 18.13
C ASP A 169 -8.97 -1.68 18.05
N HIS A 170 -9.86 -0.86 17.46
CA HIS A 170 -11.23 -1.27 17.22
C HIS A 170 -11.33 -2.41 16.21
N CYS A 171 -10.59 -2.34 15.11
CA CYS A 171 -10.51 -3.43 14.12
C CYS A 171 -10.03 -4.74 14.75
N ASP A 172 -8.99 -4.69 15.59
CA ASP A 172 -8.49 -5.85 16.33
C ASP A 172 -9.54 -6.43 17.29
N ALA A 173 -10.39 -5.59 17.87
CA ALA A 173 -11.45 -6.03 18.77
C ALA A 173 -12.64 -6.69 18.05
N ILE A 174 -13.02 -6.18 16.85
CA ILE A 174 -14.20 -6.65 16.10
C ILE A 174 -13.88 -7.76 15.08
N ALA A 175 -12.63 -7.88 14.64
CA ALA A 175 -12.16 -8.89 13.71
C ALA A 175 -10.77 -9.41 14.12
N PRO A 176 -10.69 -10.13 15.27
CA PRO A 176 -9.42 -10.55 15.86
C PRO A 176 -8.64 -11.51 14.94
N GLY A 177 -7.37 -11.21 14.73
CA GLY A 177 -6.47 -12.00 13.88
C GLY A 177 -6.43 -11.55 12.42
N GLY A 178 -7.19 -10.52 12.05
CA GLY A 178 -7.06 -9.84 10.76
C GLY A 178 -5.72 -9.10 10.63
N PHE A 179 -5.24 -8.95 9.42
CA PHE A 179 -4.04 -8.16 9.10
C PHE A 179 -4.45 -6.71 8.82
N HIS A 180 -4.77 -5.98 9.92
CA HIS A 180 -5.28 -4.61 9.85
C HIS A 180 -4.14 -3.62 9.62
N VAL A 181 -4.36 -2.64 8.75
CA VAL A 181 -3.36 -1.62 8.37
C VAL A 181 -3.99 -0.24 8.17
N ASN A 182 -3.14 0.79 8.08
CA ASN A 182 -3.52 2.13 7.65
C ASN A 182 -2.88 2.41 6.29
N GLY A 183 -3.69 2.53 5.24
CA GLY A 183 -3.27 2.69 3.84
C GLY A 183 -2.75 4.10 3.54
N VAL A 184 -1.55 4.39 3.99
CA VAL A 184 -0.92 5.71 3.83
C VAL A 184 -0.06 5.81 2.57
N ASP A 185 -0.05 6.99 1.98
CA ASP A 185 0.85 7.35 0.88
C ASP A 185 2.29 7.65 1.35
N HIS A 186 3.11 8.28 0.50
CA HIS A 186 4.49 8.65 0.84
C HIS A 186 4.60 9.89 1.75
N LEU A 187 3.54 10.71 1.88
CA LEU A 187 3.60 11.99 2.61
C LEU A 187 3.87 11.83 4.12
N PRO A 188 3.27 10.86 4.83
CA PRO A 188 3.64 10.57 6.22
C PRO A 188 5.13 10.24 6.37
N TRP A 189 5.69 9.48 5.44
CA TRP A 189 7.08 9.08 5.46
C TRP A 189 8.05 10.22 5.17
N PHE A 190 7.75 11.07 4.18
CA PHE A 190 8.64 12.12 3.73
C PHE A 190 8.46 13.44 4.46
N GLU A 191 7.22 13.79 4.83
CA GLU A 191 6.85 15.10 5.36
C GLU A 191 6.25 15.05 6.77
N ALA A 192 5.98 13.87 7.34
CA ALA A 192 5.18 13.69 8.56
C ALA A 192 3.79 14.37 8.44
N ARG A 193 3.16 14.26 7.27
CA ARG A 193 1.88 14.89 6.98
C ARG A 193 0.74 14.00 7.48
N THR A 194 -0.15 14.54 8.28
CA THR A 194 -1.31 13.89 8.91
C THR A 194 -0.94 12.77 9.88
N PHE A 195 0.03 11.93 9.54
CA PHE A 195 0.57 10.86 10.38
C PHE A 195 2.08 11.03 10.53
N SER A 196 2.62 10.62 11.67
CA SER A 196 4.06 10.60 11.85
C SER A 196 4.69 9.34 11.26
N PRO A 197 5.95 9.39 10.81
CA PRO A 197 6.67 8.17 10.40
C PRO A 197 6.76 7.14 11.54
N ALA A 198 6.88 7.59 12.79
CA ALA A 198 6.95 6.72 13.96
C ALA A 198 5.61 6.02 14.22
N GLY A 199 4.48 6.77 14.18
CA GLY A 199 3.14 6.21 14.29
C GLY A 199 2.85 5.21 13.14
N THR A 200 3.14 5.61 11.91
CA THR A 200 2.98 4.73 10.72
C THR A 200 3.84 3.46 10.83
N ALA A 201 5.04 3.55 11.40
CA ALA A 201 5.90 2.40 11.62
C ALA A 201 5.49 1.53 12.80
N ALA A 202 4.72 2.04 13.77
CA ALA A 202 4.35 1.32 15.00
C ALA A 202 3.00 0.60 14.89
N GLN A 203 2.04 1.19 14.17
CA GLN A 203 0.62 0.80 14.19
C GLN A 203 0.26 -0.31 13.20
N GLY A 204 -0.78 -1.08 13.51
CA GLY A 204 -1.32 -2.14 12.67
C GLY A 204 -0.36 -3.32 12.42
N GLY A 205 -0.72 -4.18 11.48
CA GLY A 205 0.00 -5.41 11.15
C GLY A 205 1.30 -5.18 10.36
N ALA A 206 1.40 -4.09 9.62
CA ALA A 206 2.57 -3.72 8.82
C ALA A 206 2.73 -2.20 8.70
N SER A 207 3.96 -1.77 8.42
CA SER A 207 4.23 -0.43 7.88
C SER A 207 3.83 -0.40 6.41
N VAL A 208 2.86 0.42 6.06
CA VAL A 208 2.36 0.55 4.68
C VAL A 208 3.20 1.53 3.89
N LEU A 209 3.45 1.18 2.63
CA LEU A 209 4.21 1.99 1.68
C LEU A 209 3.42 2.10 0.37
N HIS A 210 3.06 3.33 -0.06
CA HIS A 210 2.68 3.63 -1.43
C HIS A 210 3.85 4.35 -2.10
N CYS A 211 4.41 3.74 -3.12
CA CYS A 211 5.69 4.15 -3.68
C CYS A 211 5.63 4.31 -5.19
N TYR A 212 5.35 5.53 -5.63
CA TYR A 212 5.31 5.89 -7.04
C TYR A 212 6.45 6.84 -7.37
N PRO A 213 7.42 6.45 -8.21
CA PRO A 213 8.48 7.37 -8.64
C PRO A 213 7.96 8.65 -9.31
N TYR A 214 6.82 8.58 -9.99
CA TYR A 214 6.17 9.73 -10.59
C TYR A 214 5.65 10.73 -9.54
N TRP A 215 4.81 10.28 -8.60
CA TRP A 215 4.16 11.16 -7.62
C TRP A 215 5.12 11.69 -6.55
N THR A 216 6.21 10.97 -6.27
CA THR A 216 7.26 11.44 -5.36
C THR A 216 8.21 12.45 -5.99
N GLY A 217 8.17 12.65 -7.31
CA GLY A 217 9.12 13.48 -8.04
C GLY A 217 10.47 12.78 -8.34
N ALA A 218 10.60 11.49 -8.04
CA ALA A 218 11.85 10.76 -8.26
C ALA A 218 12.22 10.66 -9.75
N ILE A 219 11.21 10.53 -10.64
CA ILE A 219 11.44 10.54 -12.11
C ILE A 219 12.09 11.84 -12.56
N GLU A 220 11.57 12.98 -12.09
CA GLU A 220 12.10 14.30 -12.44
C GLU A 220 13.52 14.49 -11.91
N ARG A 221 13.79 14.02 -10.69
CA ARG A 221 15.08 14.20 -10.02
C ARG A 221 16.18 13.28 -10.54
N TYR A 222 15.89 12.02 -10.81
CA TYR A 222 16.90 10.98 -11.11
C TYR A 222 16.81 10.43 -12.53
N GLY A 223 15.77 10.79 -13.29
CA GLY A 223 15.46 10.19 -14.58
C GLY A 223 14.81 8.79 -14.45
N PRO A 224 14.10 8.33 -15.50
CA PRO A 224 13.26 7.13 -15.41
C PRO A 224 14.03 5.83 -15.08
N ASP A 225 15.31 5.74 -15.44
CA ASP A 225 16.16 4.57 -15.20
C ASP A 225 17.25 4.82 -14.14
N GLY A 226 17.18 5.97 -13.45
CA GLY A 226 18.15 6.33 -12.42
C GLY A 226 18.04 5.47 -11.17
N THR A 227 19.15 5.36 -10.44
CA THR A 227 19.25 4.57 -9.19
C THR A 227 18.17 4.98 -8.18
N GLY A 228 17.88 6.29 -8.07
CA GLY A 228 16.85 6.77 -7.17
C GLY A 228 15.43 6.32 -7.54
N VAL A 229 15.16 6.00 -8.80
CA VAL A 229 13.88 5.44 -9.26
C VAL A 229 13.84 3.93 -9.05
N LEU A 230 14.92 3.22 -9.39
CA LEU A 230 14.99 1.76 -9.26
C LEU A 230 15.03 1.29 -7.80
N HIS A 231 15.50 2.12 -6.89
CA HIS A 231 15.70 1.79 -5.47
C HIS A 231 14.79 2.59 -4.53
N LEU A 232 13.79 3.33 -5.04
CA LEU A 232 12.91 4.13 -4.20
C LEU A 232 12.14 3.28 -3.19
N GLY A 233 11.61 2.14 -3.62
CA GLY A 233 10.91 1.19 -2.74
C GLY A 233 11.84 0.62 -1.65
N GLU A 234 13.10 0.38 -1.98
CA GLU A 234 14.12 -0.01 -1.00
C GLU A 234 14.40 1.11 0.01
N TYR A 235 14.55 2.35 -0.44
CA TYR A 235 14.73 3.51 0.43
C TYR A 235 13.56 3.66 1.40
N MET A 236 12.32 3.60 0.92
CA MET A 236 11.13 3.69 1.77
C MET A 236 11.02 2.52 2.76
N ALA A 237 11.39 1.30 2.34
CA ALA A 237 11.43 0.15 3.23
C ALA A 237 12.48 0.29 4.33
N GLU A 238 13.67 0.84 4.01
CA GLU A 238 14.71 1.14 5.00
C GLU A 238 14.32 2.31 5.90
N LEU A 239 13.57 3.30 5.39
CA LEU A 239 13.02 4.38 6.19
C LEU A 239 12.02 3.83 7.22
N ALA A 240 11.08 2.97 6.80
CA ALA A 240 10.16 2.29 7.71
C ALA A 240 10.91 1.43 8.75
N GLU A 241 11.99 0.75 8.35
CA GLU A 241 12.84 -0.03 9.26
C GLU A 241 13.57 0.86 10.28
N ALA A 242 13.97 2.07 9.89
CA ALA A 242 14.64 3.01 10.81
C ALA A 242 13.71 3.44 11.96
N TYR A 243 12.42 3.67 11.65
CA TYR A 243 11.39 4.05 12.62
C TYR A 243 10.78 2.85 13.37
N ALA A 244 10.88 1.63 12.84
CA ALA A 244 10.28 0.46 13.48
C ALA A 244 10.83 0.23 14.89
N GLU A 245 9.98 -0.05 15.86
CA GLU A 245 10.39 -0.35 17.24
C GLU A 245 11.28 -1.61 17.30
N ARG A 246 10.94 -2.60 16.48
CA ARG A 246 11.66 -3.88 16.39
C ARG A 246 12.17 -4.12 14.98
N PRO A 247 13.45 -4.51 14.80
CA PRO A 247 13.99 -4.85 13.49
C PRO A 247 13.19 -5.96 12.81
N GLY A 248 12.96 -5.78 11.51
CA GLY A 248 12.23 -6.75 10.69
C GLY A 248 10.72 -6.72 10.86
N ARG A 249 10.15 -5.62 11.39
CA ARG A 249 8.70 -5.40 11.35
C ARG A 249 8.18 -5.59 9.93
N PRO A 250 7.00 -6.21 9.73
CA PRO A 250 6.40 -6.35 8.40
C PRO A 250 6.24 -5.00 7.70
N LYS A 251 6.59 -4.94 6.42
CA LYS A 251 6.39 -3.80 5.53
C LYS A 251 5.61 -4.26 4.33
N TRP A 252 4.55 -3.56 4.02
CA TRP A 252 3.73 -3.86 2.86
C TRP A 252 3.87 -2.74 1.82
N LEU A 253 4.57 -3.04 0.70
CA LEU A 253 4.50 -2.20 -0.49
C LEU A 253 3.10 -2.37 -1.07
N GLN A 254 2.13 -1.62 -0.51
CA GLN A 254 0.71 -1.80 -0.75
C GLN A 254 0.26 -1.16 -2.06
N GLU A 255 1.01 -0.14 -2.51
CA GLU A 255 0.84 0.42 -3.84
C GLU A 255 2.17 0.75 -4.49
N PHE A 256 2.30 0.36 -5.74
CA PHE A 256 3.31 0.83 -6.67
C PHE A 256 2.81 0.58 -8.10
N GLY A 257 3.31 1.37 -9.03
CA GLY A 257 2.90 1.26 -10.43
C GLY A 257 3.76 2.13 -11.33
N ALA A 258 3.64 1.93 -12.63
CA ALA A 258 4.26 2.75 -13.66
C ALA A 258 3.34 2.88 -14.88
N SER A 259 3.29 4.08 -15.45
CA SER A 259 2.44 4.43 -16.57
C SER A 259 3.28 4.78 -17.81
N PRO A 260 2.76 4.60 -19.03
CA PRO A 260 3.38 5.10 -20.25
C PRO A 260 3.62 6.62 -20.27
N VAL A 261 3.00 7.36 -19.36
CA VAL A 261 3.24 8.81 -19.19
C VAL A 261 4.63 9.12 -18.65
N GLU A 262 5.18 8.25 -17.80
CA GLU A 262 6.47 8.50 -17.13
C GLU A 262 7.66 7.81 -17.81
N ARG A 263 7.40 6.75 -18.57
CA ARG A 263 8.44 5.96 -19.26
C ARG A 263 7.86 5.22 -20.46
N PRO A 264 8.69 4.84 -21.47
CA PRO A 264 8.21 4.01 -22.56
C PRO A 264 7.57 2.72 -22.08
N ALA A 265 6.39 2.38 -22.62
CA ALA A 265 5.61 1.21 -22.20
C ALA A 265 6.41 -0.10 -22.25
N GLU A 266 7.30 -0.24 -23.24
CA GLU A 266 8.18 -1.39 -23.41
C GLU A 266 9.24 -1.52 -22.32
N SER A 267 9.55 -0.45 -21.58
CA SER A 267 10.52 -0.46 -20.48
C SER A 267 9.89 -0.84 -19.13
N ILE A 268 8.57 -0.71 -18.97
CA ILE A 268 7.87 -0.98 -17.71
C ILE A 268 8.10 -2.42 -17.22
N PRO A 269 8.04 -3.47 -18.06
CA PRO A 269 8.29 -4.84 -17.60
C PRO A 269 9.68 -5.08 -16.98
N ALA A 270 10.72 -4.42 -17.50
CA ALA A 270 12.06 -4.53 -16.93
C ALA A 270 12.19 -3.72 -15.63
N TRP A 271 11.57 -2.54 -15.61
CA TRP A 271 11.54 -1.70 -14.40
C TRP A 271 10.84 -2.40 -13.23
N VAL A 272 9.67 -3.01 -13.44
CA VAL A 272 8.92 -3.66 -12.36
C VAL A 272 9.72 -4.79 -11.72
N GLU A 273 10.45 -5.58 -12.52
CA GLU A 273 11.30 -6.62 -11.96
C GLU A 273 12.42 -6.05 -11.09
N ALA A 274 13.17 -5.05 -11.60
CA ALA A 274 14.25 -4.42 -10.86
C ALA A 274 13.74 -3.76 -9.57
N PHE A 275 12.64 -3.01 -9.66
CA PHE A 275 12.03 -2.31 -8.54
C PHE A 275 11.58 -3.28 -7.43
N VAL A 276 10.87 -4.36 -7.79
CA VAL A 276 10.41 -5.38 -6.84
C VAL A 276 11.59 -6.11 -6.20
N ARG A 277 12.58 -6.56 -6.99
CA ARG A 277 13.76 -7.23 -6.44
C ARG A 277 14.56 -6.34 -5.49
N ASN A 278 14.71 -5.05 -5.83
CA ASN A 278 15.40 -4.09 -4.97
C ASN A 278 14.63 -3.86 -3.67
N THR A 279 13.31 -3.69 -3.72
CA THR A 279 12.47 -3.53 -2.53
C THR A 279 12.54 -4.76 -1.63
N LEU A 280 12.41 -5.97 -2.20
CA LEU A 280 12.50 -7.24 -1.47
C LEU A 280 13.90 -7.51 -0.87
N SER A 281 14.92 -6.76 -1.28
CA SER A 281 16.25 -6.83 -0.66
C SER A 281 16.28 -6.22 0.75
N SER A 282 15.26 -5.48 1.16
CA SER A 282 15.08 -5.00 2.53
C SER A 282 14.44 -6.07 3.41
N GLN A 283 14.84 -6.10 4.68
CA GLN A 283 14.33 -7.08 5.64
C GLN A 283 12.83 -6.83 5.95
N GLY A 284 12.04 -7.89 6.08
CA GLY A 284 10.67 -7.81 6.56
C GLY A 284 9.65 -7.27 5.53
N VAL A 285 9.97 -7.24 4.23
CA VAL A 285 8.95 -6.94 3.23
C VAL A 285 7.97 -8.10 3.15
N TRP A 286 6.74 -7.87 3.61
CA TRP A 286 5.65 -8.85 3.66
C TRP A 286 5.08 -9.14 2.27
N GLY A 287 4.95 -8.11 1.45
CA GLY A 287 4.39 -8.26 0.11
C GLY A 287 4.45 -7.01 -0.74
N CYS A 288 4.12 -7.19 -2.02
CA CYS A 288 4.06 -6.15 -3.04
C CYS A 288 2.70 -6.22 -3.76
N THR A 289 1.98 -5.10 -3.82
CA THR A 289 0.64 -5.00 -4.41
C THR A 289 0.63 -3.93 -5.48
N TRP A 290 0.42 -4.34 -6.71
CA TRP A 290 0.43 -3.44 -7.88
C TRP A 290 -0.83 -2.57 -7.93
N TRP A 291 -0.70 -1.33 -8.35
CA TRP A 291 -1.82 -0.45 -8.71
C TRP A 291 -1.93 -0.37 -10.24
N GLY A 292 -2.99 -0.83 -10.92
CA GLY A 292 -4.17 -1.53 -10.42
C GLY A 292 -4.33 -2.80 -11.25
N SER A 293 -5.36 -3.60 -10.96
CA SER A 293 -5.57 -4.86 -11.70
C SER A 293 -5.83 -4.64 -13.18
N HIS A 294 -6.72 -3.71 -13.53
CA HIS A 294 -7.13 -3.41 -14.90
C HIS A 294 -6.89 -1.95 -15.27
N ASP A 295 -6.78 -1.70 -16.56
CA ASP A 295 -6.82 -0.36 -17.13
C ASP A 295 -8.18 0.30 -16.84
N ILE A 296 -8.20 1.62 -16.81
CA ILE A 296 -9.45 2.38 -16.69
C ILE A 296 -10.02 2.61 -18.09
N ASP A 297 -11.31 2.28 -18.26
CA ASP A 297 -12.02 2.51 -19.53
C ASP A 297 -12.01 4.00 -19.88
N ARG A 298 -11.46 4.33 -21.04
CA ARG A 298 -11.33 5.72 -21.53
C ARG A 298 -12.65 6.41 -21.81
N ARG A 299 -13.80 5.73 -21.66
CA ARG A 299 -15.12 6.37 -21.59
C ARG A 299 -15.26 7.27 -20.37
N TYR A 300 -14.51 7.00 -19.30
CA TYR A 300 -14.41 7.86 -18.11
C TYR A 300 -13.35 8.93 -18.35
N THR A 301 -13.76 10.13 -18.74
CA THR A 301 -12.87 11.18 -19.25
C THR A 301 -12.28 12.12 -18.19
N ALA A 302 -12.57 11.89 -16.91
CA ALA A 302 -12.20 12.80 -15.83
C ALA A 302 -10.87 12.44 -15.14
N PHE A 303 -10.27 11.29 -15.47
CA PHE A 303 -9.00 10.87 -14.89
C PHE A 303 -7.80 11.63 -15.46
N VAL A 304 -6.75 11.77 -14.66
CA VAL A 304 -5.45 12.19 -15.17
C VAL A 304 -4.87 11.11 -16.08
N GLU A 305 -4.13 11.50 -17.13
CA GLU A 305 -3.64 10.55 -18.15
C GLU A 305 -2.79 9.41 -17.55
N TYR A 306 -2.12 9.67 -16.45
CA TYR A 306 -1.31 8.67 -15.73
C TYR A 306 -2.10 7.44 -15.29
N GLU A 307 -3.37 7.59 -14.92
CA GLU A 307 -4.19 6.53 -14.31
C GLU A 307 -4.74 5.50 -15.31
N TYR A 308 -4.92 5.88 -16.59
CA TYR A 308 -5.64 5.04 -17.55
C TYR A 308 -4.98 3.69 -17.84
N ASP A 309 -3.65 3.67 -17.92
CA ASP A 309 -2.91 2.51 -18.45
C ASP A 309 -2.06 1.79 -17.39
N LEU A 310 -2.40 1.95 -16.10
CA LEU A 310 -1.71 1.31 -14.97
C LEU A 310 -2.04 -0.18 -14.80
N GLY A 311 -3.09 -0.67 -15.44
CA GLY A 311 -3.53 -2.06 -15.31
C GLY A 311 -2.45 -3.09 -15.70
N LEU A 312 -2.43 -4.24 -15.02
CA LEU A 312 -1.74 -5.45 -15.47
C LEU A 312 -2.54 -6.16 -16.57
N LEU A 313 -3.84 -5.90 -16.59
CA LEU A 313 -4.83 -6.41 -17.52
C LEU A 313 -5.50 -5.23 -18.26
N THR A 314 -5.94 -5.46 -19.50
CA THR A 314 -6.83 -4.54 -20.19
C THR A 314 -8.25 -4.63 -19.61
N VAL A 315 -9.14 -3.70 -20.02
CA VAL A 315 -10.57 -3.75 -19.67
C VAL A 315 -11.30 -5.01 -20.19
N ASP A 316 -10.69 -5.76 -21.10
CA ASP A 316 -11.21 -7.01 -21.65
C ASP A 316 -10.50 -8.26 -21.06
N ASN A 317 -9.83 -8.11 -19.93
CA ASN A 317 -9.07 -9.17 -19.24
C ASN A 317 -7.87 -9.72 -20.02
N GLU A 318 -7.36 -9.01 -21.04
CA GLU A 318 -6.14 -9.41 -21.73
C GLU A 318 -4.90 -9.05 -20.91
N VAL A 319 -3.98 -10.00 -20.79
CA VAL A 319 -2.75 -9.80 -20.02
C VAL A 319 -1.78 -8.88 -20.76
N LYS A 320 -1.44 -7.75 -20.14
CA LYS A 320 -0.45 -6.80 -20.68
C LYS A 320 0.99 -7.29 -20.47
N PRO A 321 1.98 -6.77 -21.23
CA PRO A 321 3.39 -7.17 -21.07
C PRO A 321 3.90 -7.06 -19.63
N THR A 322 3.50 -6.03 -18.89
CA THR A 322 3.84 -5.84 -17.49
C THR A 322 3.22 -6.94 -16.62
N GLY A 323 1.95 -7.29 -16.84
CA GLY A 323 1.28 -8.39 -16.14
C GLY A 323 1.97 -9.73 -16.39
N ALA A 324 2.31 -10.02 -17.65
CA ALA A 324 3.02 -11.24 -18.01
C ALA A 324 4.45 -11.29 -17.39
N ARG A 325 5.12 -10.13 -17.27
CA ARG A 325 6.44 -10.08 -16.61
C ARG A 325 6.33 -10.30 -15.10
N LEU A 326 5.35 -9.64 -14.46
CA LEU A 326 5.14 -9.79 -13.02
C LEU A 326 4.74 -11.23 -12.67
N ALA A 327 3.87 -11.87 -13.46
CA ALA A 327 3.51 -13.27 -13.27
C ALA A 327 4.75 -14.20 -13.27
N ARG A 328 5.64 -14.04 -14.25
CA ARG A 328 6.92 -14.79 -14.30
C ARG A 328 7.83 -14.47 -13.12
N LEU A 329 7.92 -13.20 -12.73
CA LEU A 329 8.72 -12.79 -11.59
C LEU A 329 8.21 -13.45 -10.29
N ILE A 330 6.89 -13.56 -10.11
CA ILE A 330 6.27 -14.23 -8.98
C ILE A 330 6.65 -15.72 -8.95
N GLU A 331 6.61 -16.41 -10.09
CA GLU A 331 7.05 -17.80 -10.22
C GLU A 331 8.54 -17.96 -9.84
N ASP A 332 9.40 -17.09 -10.39
CA ASP A 332 10.83 -17.08 -10.09
C ASP A 332 11.11 -16.87 -8.61
N LEU A 333 10.41 -15.90 -7.99
CA LEU A 333 10.60 -15.55 -6.58
C LEU A 333 10.04 -16.59 -5.61
N ARG A 334 9.03 -17.36 -6.02
CA ARG A 334 8.56 -18.52 -5.26
C ARG A 334 9.53 -19.69 -5.32
N ALA A 335 10.22 -19.85 -6.46
CA ALA A 335 11.25 -20.89 -6.63
C ALA A 335 12.57 -20.51 -5.94
N ASP A 336 12.99 -19.24 -6.04
CA ASP A 336 14.23 -18.72 -5.44
C ASP A 336 13.99 -17.29 -4.89
N PRO A 337 13.56 -17.18 -3.61
CA PRO A 337 13.26 -15.89 -2.98
C PRO A 337 14.48 -14.99 -2.87
N VAL A 338 14.27 -13.68 -3.07
CA VAL A 338 15.30 -12.67 -2.79
C VAL A 338 15.67 -12.74 -1.31
N ARG A 339 16.96 -12.87 -1.04
CA ARG A 339 17.46 -12.80 0.33
C ARG A 339 17.74 -11.35 0.70
N PRO A 340 17.27 -10.89 1.88
CA PRO A 340 17.59 -9.55 2.35
C PRO A 340 19.10 -9.29 2.37
N VAL A 341 19.50 -8.14 1.88
CA VAL A 341 20.89 -7.72 1.84
C VAL A 341 21.39 -7.41 3.26
N ARG A 342 22.58 -7.86 3.58
CA ARG A 342 23.24 -7.46 4.84
C ARG A 342 23.78 -6.04 4.72
N ARG A 343 23.29 -5.15 5.56
CA ARG A 343 23.65 -3.73 5.55
C ARG A 343 24.60 -3.43 6.70
N HIS A 344 25.91 -3.32 6.38
CA HIS A 344 26.92 -3.06 7.39
C HIS A 344 27.16 -1.58 7.66
N VAL A 345 26.75 -0.72 6.73
CA VAL A 345 26.87 0.74 6.82
C VAL A 345 25.51 1.32 7.18
N GLY A 346 25.43 2.11 8.22
CA GLY A 346 24.27 2.90 8.62
C GLY A 346 24.46 4.35 8.18
N LEU A 347 23.57 4.82 7.30
CA LEU A 347 23.48 6.22 6.92
C LEU A 347 22.59 6.96 7.91
N ILE A 348 23.15 7.88 8.65
CA ILE A 348 22.42 8.70 9.63
C ILE A 348 21.56 9.71 8.87
N LEU A 349 20.26 9.71 9.15
CA LEU A 349 19.35 10.71 8.58
C LEU A 349 19.66 12.11 9.13
N PRO A 350 19.38 13.18 8.34
CA PRO A 350 19.61 14.55 8.79
C PRO A 350 18.82 14.90 10.06
N ASP A 351 19.40 15.74 10.91
CA ASP A 351 18.70 16.36 12.03
C ASP A 351 17.49 17.16 11.54
N GLY A 352 16.41 17.16 12.33
CA GLY A 352 15.17 17.87 11.97
C GLY A 352 14.28 17.14 10.97
N GLY A 353 14.62 15.89 10.64
CA GLY A 353 13.69 14.97 9.98
C GLY A 353 13.60 15.09 8.46
N GLY A 354 14.62 15.56 7.77
CA GLY A 354 14.70 15.48 6.30
C GLY A 354 14.68 14.01 5.85
N ARG A 355 13.58 13.57 5.23
CA ARG A 355 13.33 12.16 4.86
C ARG A 355 12.92 11.99 3.40
N GLY A 356 12.61 13.10 2.71
CA GLY A 356 12.26 13.10 1.29
C GLY A 356 13.44 12.83 0.37
N LEU A 357 13.27 13.10 -0.91
CA LEU A 357 14.27 12.79 -1.93
C LEU A 357 15.63 13.46 -1.73
N GLU A 358 15.67 14.68 -1.12
CA GLU A 358 16.94 15.36 -0.82
C GLU A 358 17.78 14.55 0.18
N ALA A 359 17.13 13.97 1.20
CA ALA A 359 17.82 13.10 2.15
C ALA A 359 18.19 11.73 1.53
N ALA A 360 17.44 11.31 0.52
CA ALA A 360 17.68 10.06 -0.20
C ALA A 360 18.88 10.12 -1.17
N ASP A 361 19.32 11.31 -1.60
CA ASP A 361 20.43 11.46 -2.56
C ASP A 361 21.68 10.69 -2.13
N ARG A 362 22.06 10.83 -0.85
CA ARG A 362 23.22 10.12 -0.32
C ARG A 362 23.03 8.60 -0.26
N PHE A 363 21.80 8.15 0.04
CA PHE A 363 21.46 6.71 0.02
C PHE A 363 21.67 6.13 -1.39
N PHE A 364 21.17 6.80 -2.41
CA PHE A 364 21.31 6.36 -3.79
C PHE A 364 22.74 6.47 -4.32
N SER A 365 23.47 7.53 -3.95
CA SER A 365 24.91 7.66 -4.26
C SER A 365 25.73 6.50 -3.69
N LEU A 366 25.43 6.05 -2.48
CA LEU A 366 26.09 4.89 -1.90
C LEU A 366 25.78 3.59 -2.66
N ILE A 367 24.56 3.45 -3.16
CA ILE A 367 24.19 2.30 -4.01
C ILE A 367 25.00 2.33 -5.32
N ASP A 368 25.18 3.49 -5.95
CA ASP A 368 26.04 3.65 -7.13
C ASP A 368 27.49 3.26 -6.85
N ASP A 369 27.96 3.53 -5.62
CA ASP A 369 29.28 3.10 -5.13
C ASP A 369 29.34 1.61 -4.74
N GLY A 370 28.26 0.84 -4.93
CA GLY A 370 28.16 -0.58 -4.56
C GLY A 370 27.88 -0.85 -3.08
N ILE A 371 27.50 0.15 -2.31
CA ILE A 371 27.18 0.05 -0.88
C ILE A 371 25.66 0.08 -0.70
N ARG A 372 25.09 -0.91 -0.01
CA ARG A 372 23.66 -0.94 0.35
C ARG A 372 23.50 -0.51 1.80
N PRO A 373 23.24 0.78 2.08
CA PRO A 373 23.18 1.28 3.45
C PRO A 373 21.87 0.91 4.14
N ALA A 374 21.88 0.81 5.47
CA ALA A 374 20.70 0.94 6.31
C ALA A 374 20.47 2.42 6.64
N LEU A 375 19.22 2.83 6.89
CA LEU A 375 18.94 4.16 7.44
C LEU A 375 18.94 4.11 8.98
N VAL A 376 19.50 5.12 9.63
CA VAL A 376 19.58 5.24 11.08
C VAL A 376 19.07 6.60 11.52
N LEU A 377 18.16 6.64 12.49
CA LEU A 377 17.70 7.90 13.07
C LEU A 377 18.80 8.50 13.96
N PRO A 378 18.95 9.84 14.02
CA PRO A 378 19.94 10.49 14.88
C PRO A 378 19.89 10.05 16.34
N GLU A 379 18.69 9.85 16.88
CA GLU A 379 18.46 9.37 18.26
C GLU A 379 18.88 7.92 18.50
N HIS A 380 19.17 7.14 17.46
CA HIS A 380 19.57 5.72 17.56
C HIS A 380 21.06 5.47 17.29
N VAL A 381 21.88 6.52 17.12
CA VAL A 381 23.32 6.35 16.79
C VAL A 381 24.10 5.66 17.90
N ASP A 382 23.67 5.80 19.15
CA ASP A 382 24.29 5.19 20.34
C ASP A 382 23.57 3.90 20.78
N ASP A 383 22.50 3.50 20.11
CA ASP A 383 21.76 2.27 20.42
C ASP A 383 22.47 1.04 19.84
N THR A 384 23.56 0.65 20.50
CA THR A 384 24.38 -0.49 20.07
C THR A 384 23.59 -1.80 19.91
N PRO A 385 22.65 -2.18 20.81
CA PRO A 385 21.82 -3.37 20.61
C PRO A 385 21.00 -3.33 19.33
N ARG A 386 20.36 -2.20 19.02
CA ARG A 386 19.56 -1.98 17.81
C ARG A 386 20.41 -2.05 16.55
N LEU A 387 21.55 -1.35 16.53
CA LEU A 387 22.49 -1.36 15.41
C LEU A 387 23.01 -2.79 15.15
N ALA A 388 23.38 -3.51 16.19
CA ALA A 388 23.86 -4.89 16.09
C ALA A 388 22.76 -5.84 15.57
N ALA A 389 21.51 -5.69 16.02
CA ALA A 389 20.37 -6.48 15.55
C ALA A 389 20.10 -6.29 14.05
N ARG A 390 20.38 -5.09 13.50
CA ARG A 390 20.31 -4.76 12.08
C ARG A 390 21.58 -5.08 11.28
N GLY A 391 22.63 -5.55 11.96
CA GLY A 391 23.92 -5.89 11.34
C GLY A 391 24.82 -4.70 11.01
N ILE A 392 24.48 -3.49 11.50
CA ILE A 392 25.20 -2.24 11.25
C ILE A 392 26.49 -2.23 12.08
N ARG A 393 27.62 -1.89 11.45
CA ARG A 393 28.96 -1.87 12.08
C ARG A 393 29.67 -0.53 11.94
N GLU A 394 29.24 0.26 10.97
CA GLU A 394 29.81 1.57 10.63
C GLU A 394 28.66 2.57 10.46
N LEU A 395 28.84 3.77 11.00
CA LEU A 395 27.91 4.87 10.84
C LEU A 395 28.55 5.98 10.00
N ILE A 396 27.81 6.49 9.03
CA ILE A 396 28.22 7.61 8.20
C ILE A 396 27.14 8.70 8.22
N THR A 397 27.53 9.94 8.13
CA THR A 397 26.61 11.08 8.01
C THR A 397 26.19 11.30 6.57
N ASN A 398 25.05 11.97 6.40
CA ASN A 398 24.51 12.36 5.10
C ASN A 398 25.38 13.43 4.42
#